data_af4178eb1adb340929c186d2d947eeda
#
_entry.id   af4178eb1adb340929c186d2d947eeda
#
_cell.length_a   1.000
_cell.length_b   1.000
_cell.length_c   1.000
_cell.angle_alpha   90.00
_cell.angle_beta   90.00
_cell.angle_gamma   90.00
#
_symmetry.space_group_name_H-M   'P 1'
#
loop_
_entity.id
_entity.type
_entity.pdbx_description
1 polymer ?
#
loop_
_entity_poly.entity_id
_entity_poly.type
_entity_poly.pdbx_seq_one_letter_code
_entity_poly.pdbx_strand_id
1 'polypeptide(L)'
;YMIRKLNLNIGNSQSVFSIVEKERVQTMKIGIMGGTFEPIHIGHLLLGEFAYEDFGLDEIWFLPNGNPPHKETLDTEEAMHHRIEMVRLAIKSNPNFSLNLSEADTKKHSYTYQTMRHFNEIYPNDEFYFILGADSLFAFEEWKDFRKIFTTCTILAAMRDDKDASAMKGQICLLYTSPSPRDS
;
A
#
# COMPACT_ATOMS: atom_id res chain seq x y z
N TYR A 1 4.31 12.57 -19.35
CA TYR A 1 4.04 13.04 -20.71
C TYR A 1 2.91 14.04 -20.68
N MET A 2 3.19 15.30 -21.00
CA MET A 2 2.15 16.33 -21.19
C MET A 2 1.48 16.15 -22.55
N ILE A 3 0.16 15.97 -22.55
CA ILE A 3 -0.64 16.02 -23.78
C ILE A 3 -1.24 17.43 -23.86
N ARG A 4 -0.83 18.20 -24.87
CA ARG A 4 -1.38 19.51 -25.15
C ARG A 4 -2.63 19.37 -25.99
N LYS A 5 -3.77 19.84 -25.49
CA LYS A 5 -5.00 19.97 -26.27
C LYS A 5 -5.10 21.40 -26.79
N LEU A 6 -5.04 21.56 -28.11
CA LEU A 6 -5.30 22.82 -28.77
C LEU A 6 -6.82 23.07 -28.86
N ASN A 7 -7.32 24.06 -28.14
CA ASN A 7 -8.68 24.55 -28.35
C ASN A 7 -8.65 25.76 -29.26
N LEU A 8 -9.26 25.61 -30.42
CA LEU A 8 -9.51 26.72 -31.35
C LEU A 8 -10.79 27.43 -30.93
N ASN A 9 -10.67 28.67 -30.47
CA ASN A 9 -11.80 29.51 -30.23
C ASN A 9 -11.92 30.48 -31.44
N ILE A 10 -12.87 30.21 -32.34
CA ILE A 10 -13.10 31.01 -33.52
C ILE A 10 -14.17 32.04 -33.17
N GLY A 11 -13.74 33.17 -32.69
CA GLY A 11 -14.61 34.36 -32.51
C GLY A 11 -14.13 35.51 -33.38
N ASN A 12 -15.01 36.06 -34.17
CA ASN A 12 -14.86 37.28 -35.01
C ASN A 12 -13.43 37.58 -35.50
N SER A 13 -13.03 36.91 -36.57
CA SER A 13 -11.85 37.18 -37.39
C SER A 13 -10.46 37.08 -36.73
N GLN A 14 -10.35 36.66 -35.49
CA GLN A 14 -9.06 36.29 -34.88
C GLN A 14 -9.19 34.91 -34.22
N SER A 15 -8.51 33.94 -34.77
CA SER A 15 -8.37 32.62 -34.14
C SER A 15 -7.42 32.73 -32.95
N VAL A 16 -7.96 32.62 -31.73
CA VAL A 16 -7.15 32.50 -30.52
C VAL A 16 -6.96 31.01 -30.25
N PHE A 17 -5.72 30.56 -30.33
CA PHE A 17 -5.36 29.21 -29.94
C PHE A 17 -5.12 29.19 -28.43
N SER A 18 -5.99 28.55 -27.66
CA SER A 18 -5.71 28.20 -26.28
C SER A 18 -5.17 26.79 -26.21
N ILE A 19 -3.99 26.65 -25.66
CA ILE A 19 -3.38 25.32 -25.40
C ILE A 19 -3.80 24.96 -24.00
N VAL A 20 -4.68 23.96 -23.87
CA VAL A 20 -4.97 23.33 -22.60
C VAL A 20 -4.04 22.13 -22.47
N GLU A 21 -3.05 22.26 -21.62
CA GLU A 21 -2.23 21.13 -21.22
C GLU A 21 -3.09 20.22 -20.33
N LYS A 22 -3.50 19.08 -20.87
CA LYS A 22 -4.05 18.03 -20.05
C LYS A 22 -2.85 17.24 -19.53
N GLU A 23 -2.48 17.48 -18.28
CA GLU A 23 -1.54 16.57 -17.60
C GLU A 23 -2.12 15.17 -17.70
N ARG A 24 -1.42 14.28 -18.39
CA ARG A 24 -1.70 12.86 -18.32
C ARG A 24 -1.17 12.44 -16.98
N VAL A 25 -2.08 12.31 -16.00
CA VAL A 25 -1.73 11.72 -14.72
C VAL A 25 -1.24 10.31 -15.04
N GLN A 26 0.06 10.09 -14.89
CA GLN A 26 0.65 8.77 -15.07
C GLN A 26 0.14 7.93 -13.91
N THR A 27 -0.51 6.81 -14.21
CA THR A 27 -0.90 5.81 -13.21
C THR A 27 0.36 5.26 -12.55
N MET A 28 0.45 5.38 -11.23
CA MET A 28 1.54 4.83 -10.44
C MET A 28 1.12 3.48 -9.86
N LYS A 29 2.04 2.52 -9.86
CA LYS A 29 1.92 1.24 -9.17
C LYS A 29 2.69 1.32 -7.86
N ILE A 30 1.97 1.41 -6.76
CA ILE A 30 2.55 1.67 -5.45
C ILE A 30 2.43 0.43 -4.57
N GLY A 31 3.57 -0.09 -4.12
CA GLY A 31 3.63 -1.15 -3.11
C GLY A 31 3.49 -0.56 -1.71
N ILE A 32 2.65 -1.16 -0.89
CA ILE A 32 2.42 -0.75 0.49
C ILE A 32 2.95 -1.83 1.43
N MET A 33 3.92 -1.48 2.24
CA MET A 33 4.43 -2.35 3.30
C MET A 33 4.08 -1.76 4.66
N GLY A 34 2.98 -2.25 5.23
CA GLY A 34 2.55 -1.89 6.59
C GLY A 34 3.21 -2.77 7.63
N GLY A 35 3.50 -2.20 8.79
CA GLY A 35 4.05 -2.97 9.89
C GLY A 35 4.41 -2.12 11.10
N THR A 36 4.62 -2.77 12.23
CA THR A 36 5.12 -2.08 13.43
C THR A 36 6.58 -1.69 13.30
N PHE A 37 7.37 -2.46 12.51
CA PHE A 37 8.81 -2.27 12.34
C PHE A 37 9.56 -2.12 13.67
N GLU A 38 9.48 -3.15 14.49
CA GLU A 38 10.05 -3.16 15.86
C GLU A 38 11.06 -4.32 16.06
N PRO A 39 12.26 -4.19 15.45
CA PRO A 39 12.70 -3.18 14.49
C PRO A 39 12.37 -3.53 13.02
N ILE A 40 12.56 -2.56 12.13
CA ILE A 40 12.74 -2.86 10.71
C ILE A 40 14.03 -3.65 10.51
N HIS A 41 14.02 -4.61 9.60
CA HIS A 41 15.19 -5.48 9.34
C HIS A 41 15.33 -5.77 7.83
N ILE A 42 16.44 -6.40 7.47
CA ILE A 42 16.78 -6.70 6.07
C ILE A 42 15.68 -7.49 5.33
N GLY A 43 14.94 -8.35 6.02
CA GLY A 43 13.83 -9.09 5.42
C GLY A 43 12.71 -8.18 4.89
N HIS A 44 12.41 -7.08 5.59
CA HIS A 44 11.45 -6.09 5.10
C HIS A 44 11.98 -5.38 3.84
N LEU A 45 13.26 -5.01 3.83
CA LEU A 45 13.86 -4.30 2.69
C LEU A 45 13.93 -5.20 1.46
N LEU A 46 14.35 -6.46 1.62
CA LEU A 46 14.40 -7.43 0.53
C LEU A 46 13.00 -7.73 -0.03
N LEU A 47 12.01 -7.85 0.85
CA LEU A 47 10.62 -8.07 0.42
C LEU A 47 10.09 -6.89 -0.40
N GLY A 48 10.40 -5.66 0.01
CA GLY A 48 10.09 -4.46 -0.76
C GLY A 48 10.78 -4.44 -2.12
N GLU A 49 12.07 -4.78 -2.16
CA GLU A 49 12.86 -4.81 -3.40
C GLU A 49 12.33 -5.87 -4.40
N PHE A 50 12.09 -7.09 -3.92
CA PHE A 50 11.51 -8.15 -4.77
C PHE A 50 10.12 -7.77 -5.29
N ALA A 51 9.27 -7.16 -4.46
CA ALA A 51 7.98 -6.69 -4.92
C ALA A 51 8.12 -5.59 -5.99
N TYR A 52 9.05 -4.65 -5.79
CA TYR A 52 9.34 -3.59 -6.75
C TYR A 52 9.77 -4.16 -8.11
N GLU A 53 10.75 -5.07 -8.11
CA GLU A 53 11.32 -5.63 -9.33
C GLU A 53 10.35 -6.60 -10.03
N ASP A 54 9.79 -7.59 -9.31
CA ASP A 54 9.00 -8.67 -9.89
C ASP A 54 7.64 -8.21 -10.43
N PHE A 55 7.05 -7.17 -9.83
CA PHE A 55 5.74 -6.66 -10.22
C PHE A 55 5.80 -5.32 -10.97
N GLY A 56 7.00 -4.79 -11.21
CA GLY A 56 7.20 -3.55 -11.93
C GLY A 56 6.50 -2.37 -11.24
N LEU A 57 6.66 -2.30 -9.91
CA LEU A 57 6.10 -1.20 -9.13
C LEU A 57 6.94 0.07 -9.35
N ASP A 58 6.33 1.23 -9.19
CA ASP A 58 7.01 2.50 -9.36
C ASP A 58 7.62 3.00 -8.04
N GLU A 59 7.03 2.61 -6.91
CA GLU A 59 7.48 3.02 -5.57
C GLU A 59 6.99 2.03 -4.51
N ILE A 60 7.73 1.93 -3.40
CA ILE A 60 7.32 1.18 -2.21
C ILE A 60 7.17 2.15 -1.03
N TRP A 61 6.00 2.19 -0.44
CA TRP A 61 5.72 2.96 0.76
C TRP A 61 5.81 2.08 2.00
N PHE A 62 6.68 2.45 2.93
CA PHE A 62 6.77 1.86 4.26
C PHE A 62 5.85 2.62 5.21
N LEU A 63 4.85 1.94 5.76
CA LEU A 63 3.84 2.50 6.67
C LEU A 63 4.05 1.98 8.10
N PRO A 64 4.80 2.67 8.95
CA PRO A 64 4.88 2.33 10.38
C PRO A 64 3.51 2.51 11.05
N ASN A 65 3.02 1.43 11.69
CA ASN A 65 1.73 1.44 12.38
C ASN A 65 1.93 1.89 13.84
N GLY A 66 1.21 2.94 14.26
CA GLY A 66 1.30 3.52 15.60
C GLY A 66 0.49 2.75 16.65
N ASN A 67 -0.65 2.20 16.26
CA ASN A 67 -1.54 1.51 17.18
C ASN A 67 -2.27 0.35 16.48
N PRO A 68 -1.58 -0.79 16.24
CA PRO A 68 -2.20 -1.94 15.62
C PRO A 68 -3.24 -2.58 16.57
N PRO A 69 -4.43 -2.96 16.05
CA PRO A 69 -5.56 -3.38 16.89
C PRO A 69 -5.34 -4.70 17.64
N HIS A 70 -4.31 -5.47 17.29
CA HIS A 70 -3.98 -6.76 17.92
C HIS A 70 -2.83 -6.66 18.93
N LYS A 71 -2.29 -5.48 19.19
CA LYS A 71 -1.35 -5.24 20.30
C LYS A 71 -2.10 -4.71 21.51
N GLU A 72 -1.92 -5.37 22.67
CA GLU A 72 -2.53 -4.96 23.92
C GLU A 72 -1.86 -3.73 24.57
N THR A 73 -0.63 -3.45 24.20
CA THR A 73 0.14 -2.31 24.73
C THR A 73 0.14 -1.17 23.73
N LEU A 74 -0.38 -0.03 24.17
CA LEU A 74 -0.25 1.22 23.41
C LEU A 74 1.22 1.61 23.27
N ASP A 75 1.66 1.86 22.06
CA ASP A 75 2.95 2.50 21.84
C ASP A 75 2.97 3.91 22.43
N THR A 76 4.08 4.26 23.04
CA THR A 76 4.33 5.65 23.42
C THR A 76 4.68 6.46 22.16
N GLU A 77 4.43 7.77 22.18
CA GLU A 77 4.84 8.66 21.09
C GLU A 77 6.35 8.59 20.85
N GLU A 78 7.14 8.41 21.93
CA GLU A 78 8.59 8.24 21.85
C GLU A 78 8.99 6.94 21.15
N ALA A 79 8.37 5.81 21.50
CA ALA A 79 8.63 4.53 20.85
C ALA A 79 8.27 4.58 19.36
N MET A 80 7.14 5.21 19.02
CA MET A 80 6.74 5.43 17.64
C MET A 80 7.76 6.29 16.88
N HIS A 81 8.23 7.37 17.49
CA HIS A 81 9.27 8.23 16.90
C HIS A 81 10.54 7.43 16.57
N HIS A 82 11.01 6.59 17.50
CA HIS A 82 12.19 5.74 17.27
C HIS A 82 11.97 4.76 16.12
N ARG A 83 10.79 4.14 16.01
CA ARG A 83 10.48 3.22 14.90
C ARG A 83 10.45 3.94 13.56
N ILE A 84 9.87 5.13 13.49
CA ILE A 84 9.88 5.98 12.28
C ILE A 84 11.31 6.30 11.87
N GLU A 85 12.17 6.71 12.81
CA GLU A 85 13.57 7.02 12.51
C GLU A 85 14.35 5.80 12.03
N MET A 86 14.12 4.62 12.63
CA MET A 86 14.73 3.38 12.14
C MET A 86 14.31 3.07 10.70
N VAL A 87 13.04 3.20 10.37
CA VAL A 87 12.54 3.00 8.99
C VAL A 87 13.19 4.02 8.06
N ARG A 88 13.18 5.30 8.41
CA ARG A 88 13.79 6.37 7.60
C ARG A 88 15.24 6.08 7.27
N LEU A 89 16.03 5.70 8.28
CA LEU A 89 17.45 5.37 8.10
C LEU A 89 17.65 4.13 7.23
N ALA A 90 16.82 3.11 7.42
CA ALA A 90 16.91 1.86 6.68
C ALA A 90 16.64 2.02 5.18
N ILE A 91 15.68 2.88 4.81
CA ILE A 91 15.27 3.07 3.42
C ILE A 91 16.01 4.21 2.69
N LYS A 92 16.81 5.01 3.44
CA LYS A 92 17.42 6.26 2.95
C LYS A 92 18.23 6.11 1.65
N SER A 93 18.88 4.97 1.45
CA SER A 93 19.75 4.74 0.28
C SER A 93 19.01 4.23 -0.95
N ASN A 94 17.73 3.87 -0.83
CA ASN A 94 16.94 3.36 -1.94
C ASN A 94 15.96 4.44 -2.43
N PRO A 95 16.16 4.98 -3.66
CA PRO A 95 15.32 6.05 -4.19
C PRO A 95 13.87 5.62 -4.51
N ASN A 96 13.61 4.30 -4.57
CA ASN A 96 12.29 3.73 -4.85
C ASN A 96 11.48 3.46 -3.58
N PHE A 97 12.07 3.73 -2.40
CA PHE A 97 11.43 3.51 -1.11
C PHE A 97 11.07 4.84 -0.45
N SER A 98 9.86 4.96 0.03
CA SER A 98 9.37 6.15 0.74
C SER A 98 8.75 5.79 2.09
N LEU A 99 8.85 6.72 3.02
CA LEU A 99 8.20 6.63 4.32
C LEU A 99 6.83 7.32 4.24
N ASN A 100 5.77 6.59 4.58
CA ASN A 100 4.42 7.13 4.66
C ASN A 100 3.89 7.03 6.10
N LEU A 101 3.47 8.14 6.67
CA LEU A 101 3.07 8.25 8.08
C LEU A 101 1.56 8.20 8.30
N SER A 102 0.78 7.78 7.33
CA SER A 102 -0.70 7.76 7.41
C SER A 102 -1.24 6.88 8.55
N GLU A 103 -0.47 5.89 9.01
CA GLU A 103 -0.82 5.00 10.12
C GLU A 103 -0.03 5.28 11.42
N ALA A 104 0.74 6.36 11.49
CA ALA A 104 1.65 6.64 12.60
C ALA A 104 0.95 7.20 13.87
N ASP A 105 -0.36 7.36 13.87
CA ASP A 105 -1.12 7.86 15.04
C ASP A 105 -1.18 6.77 16.12
N THR A 106 -0.60 7.06 17.29
CA THR A 106 -0.61 6.16 18.46
C THR A 106 -1.93 6.16 19.22
N LYS A 107 -2.81 7.12 18.97
CA LYS A 107 -4.09 7.31 19.70
C LYS A 107 -5.27 6.64 19.02
N LYS A 108 -5.14 6.32 17.72
CA LYS A 108 -6.20 5.71 16.92
C LYS A 108 -5.76 4.38 16.38
N HIS A 109 -6.63 3.38 16.45
CA HIS A 109 -6.40 2.15 15.71
C HIS A 109 -6.45 2.41 14.22
N SER A 110 -5.41 1.97 13.51
CA SER A 110 -5.40 1.93 12.06
C SER A 110 -5.79 0.54 11.56
N TYR A 111 -6.65 0.52 10.56
CA TYR A 111 -7.11 -0.69 9.92
C TYR A 111 -6.77 -0.64 8.44
N THR A 112 -6.09 -1.63 7.95
CA THR A 112 -5.59 -1.69 6.56
C THR A 112 -6.65 -1.36 5.52
N TYR A 113 -7.88 -1.88 5.64
CA TYR A 113 -8.95 -1.58 4.68
C TYR A 113 -9.34 -0.09 4.63
N GLN A 114 -9.25 0.61 5.78
CA GLN A 114 -9.55 2.05 5.84
C GLN A 114 -8.44 2.86 5.19
N THR A 115 -7.19 2.50 5.47
CA THR A 115 -6.01 3.14 4.89
C THR A 115 -6.00 2.95 3.37
N MET A 116 -6.23 1.74 2.88
CA MET A 116 -6.26 1.46 1.45
C MET A 116 -7.42 2.16 0.74
N ARG A 117 -8.61 2.21 1.36
CA ARG A 117 -9.72 3.00 0.83
C ARG A 117 -9.38 4.47 0.74
N HIS A 118 -8.77 5.02 1.78
CA HIS A 118 -8.35 6.42 1.80
C HIS A 118 -7.33 6.74 0.71
N PHE A 119 -6.36 5.86 0.47
CA PHE A 119 -5.42 6.04 -0.65
C PHE A 119 -6.12 6.02 -2.00
N ASN A 120 -7.08 5.12 -2.23
CA ASN A 120 -7.87 5.13 -3.46
C ASN A 120 -8.72 6.41 -3.64
N GLU A 121 -9.17 7.03 -2.54
CA GLU A 121 -9.90 8.30 -2.59
C GLU A 121 -8.97 9.49 -2.95
N ILE A 122 -7.74 9.50 -2.41
CA ILE A 122 -6.76 10.58 -2.66
C ILE A 122 -6.07 10.41 -4.01
N TYR A 123 -5.75 9.16 -4.37
CA TYR A 123 -5.00 8.81 -5.58
C TYR A 123 -5.84 7.90 -6.49
N PRO A 124 -6.95 8.40 -7.07
CA PRO A 124 -7.92 7.56 -7.78
C PRO A 124 -7.42 6.95 -9.09
N ASN A 125 -6.27 7.40 -9.57
CA ASN A 125 -5.65 6.89 -10.80
C ASN A 125 -4.51 5.90 -10.52
N ASP A 126 -4.12 5.70 -9.26
CA ASP A 126 -3.00 4.84 -8.89
C ASP A 126 -3.47 3.43 -8.52
N GLU A 127 -2.59 2.47 -8.70
CA GLU A 127 -2.80 1.07 -8.35
C GLU A 127 -2.01 0.74 -7.09
N PHE A 128 -2.69 0.15 -6.10
CA PHE A 128 -2.07 -0.21 -4.83
C PHE A 128 -1.87 -1.71 -4.69
N TYR A 129 -0.70 -2.09 -4.20
CA TYR A 129 -0.25 -3.46 -3.97
C TYR A 129 0.16 -3.61 -2.51
N PHE A 130 -0.62 -4.36 -1.72
CA PHE A 130 -0.32 -4.55 -0.30
C PHE A 130 0.59 -5.77 -0.11
N ILE A 131 1.77 -5.55 0.45
CA ILE A 131 2.86 -6.53 0.56
C ILE A 131 2.84 -7.18 1.94
N LEU A 132 2.74 -8.50 1.98
CA LEU A 132 2.66 -9.31 3.19
C LEU A 132 3.76 -10.37 3.25
N GLY A 133 4.24 -10.69 4.46
CA GLY A 133 4.91 -11.96 4.72
C GLY A 133 3.89 -13.12 4.82
N ALA A 134 4.37 -14.36 4.69
CA ALA A 134 3.53 -15.57 4.80
C ALA A 134 2.73 -15.61 6.11
N ASP A 135 3.38 -15.31 7.23
CA ASP A 135 2.74 -15.33 8.56
C ASP A 135 1.54 -14.38 8.63
N SER A 136 1.67 -13.19 8.04
CA SER A 136 0.57 -12.22 7.98
C SER A 136 -0.57 -12.69 7.08
N LEU A 137 -0.29 -13.42 6.02
CA LEU A 137 -1.32 -14.00 5.17
C LEU A 137 -2.12 -15.08 5.90
N PHE A 138 -1.48 -15.92 6.70
CA PHE A 138 -2.17 -16.93 7.50
C PHE A 138 -3.05 -16.34 8.61
N ALA A 139 -2.67 -15.19 9.15
CA ALA A 139 -3.47 -14.43 10.12
C ALA A 139 -4.46 -13.44 9.48
N PHE A 140 -4.56 -13.42 8.15
CA PHE A 140 -5.29 -12.37 7.43
C PHE A 140 -6.80 -12.35 7.73
N GLU A 141 -7.40 -13.51 8.04
CA GLU A 141 -8.82 -13.63 8.42
C GLU A 141 -9.14 -12.91 9.74
N GLU A 142 -8.14 -12.74 10.61
CA GLU A 142 -8.29 -12.02 11.88
C GLU A 142 -8.32 -10.49 11.68
N TRP A 143 -7.95 -10.01 10.50
CA TRP A 143 -7.93 -8.59 10.21
C TRP A 143 -9.34 -8.05 10.03
N LYS A 144 -9.59 -6.90 10.64
CA LYS A 144 -10.91 -6.27 10.54
C LYS A 144 -11.28 -5.99 9.09
N ASP A 145 -12.45 -6.46 8.69
CA ASP A 145 -12.98 -6.28 7.34
C ASP A 145 -12.04 -6.77 6.23
N PHE A 146 -11.26 -7.84 6.49
CA PHE A 146 -10.22 -8.34 5.58
C PHE A 146 -10.70 -8.51 4.13
N ARG A 147 -11.96 -8.91 3.92
CA ARG A 147 -12.54 -9.07 2.58
C ARG A 147 -12.61 -7.76 1.81
N LYS A 148 -12.80 -6.64 2.49
CA LYS A 148 -12.83 -5.33 1.86
C LYS A 148 -11.46 -4.91 1.34
N ILE A 149 -10.37 -5.47 1.90
CA ILE A 149 -9.02 -5.19 1.42
C ILE A 149 -8.86 -5.64 -0.03
N PHE A 150 -9.39 -6.82 -0.39
CA PHE A 150 -9.32 -7.33 -1.77
C PHE A 150 -10.05 -6.46 -2.81
N THR A 151 -10.96 -5.59 -2.37
CA THR A 151 -11.64 -4.65 -3.26
C THR A 151 -10.90 -3.32 -3.40
N THR A 152 -9.85 -3.11 -2.60
CA THR A 152 -9.11 -1.85 -2.54
C THR A 152 -7.69 -1.93 -3.07
N CYS A 153 -7.09 -3.12 -3.08
CA CYS A 153 -5.72 -3.32 -3.55
C CYS A 153 -5.46 -4.78 -3.96
N THR A 154 -4.37 -4.98 -4.68
CA THR A 154 -3.82 -6.31 -4.96
C THR A 154 -2.96 -6.75 -3.79
N ILE A 155 -3.10 -8.02 -3.34
CA ILE A 155 -2.24 -8.57 -2.29
C ILE A 155 -1.03 -9.27 -2.91
N LEU A 156 0.17 -8.90 -2.47
CA LEU A 156 1.43 -9.58 -2.77
C LEU A 156 1.92 -10.29 -1.53
N ALA A 157 2.00 -11.61 -1.57
CA ALA A 157 2.42 -12.42 -0.42
C ALA A 157 3.75 -13.11 -0.70
N ALA A 158 4.71 -12.92 0.21
CA ALA A 158 6.02 -13.56 0.12
C ALA A 158 5.95 -15.02 0.56
N MET A 159 6.61 -15.88 -0.20
CA MET A 159 6.81 -17.30 0.13
C MET A 159 8.25 -17.51 0.60
N ARG A 160 8.45 -18.40 1.57
CA ARG A 160 9.78 -18.78 2.04
C ARG A 160 10.30 -20.03 1.35
N ASP A 161 9.40 -20.97 1.06
CA ASP A 161 9.72 -22.25 0.39
C ASP A 161 8.50 -22.83 -0.34
N ASP A 162 8.67 -24.00 -0.97
CA ASP A 162 7.59 -24.67 -1.72
C ASP A 162 6.45 -25.18 -0.83
N LYS A 163 6.70 -25.45 0.45
CA LYS A 163 5.66 -25.84 1.42
C LYS A 163 4.77 -24.64 1.74
N ASP A 164 5.38 -23.49 1.94
CA ASP A 164 4.66 -22.23 2.10
C ASP A 164 3.80 -21.95 0.87
N ALA A 165 4.29 -22.19 -0.35
CA ALA A 165 3.55 -21.98 -1.59
C ALA A 165 2.24 -22.79 -1.63
N SER A 166 2.28 -24.08 -1.24
CA SER A 166 1.09 -24.92 -1.21
C SER A 166 0.09 -24.49 -0.14
N ALA A 167 0.59 -24.20 1.08
CA ALA A 167 -0.23 -23.73 2.19
C ALA A 167 -0.87 -22.38 1.89
N MET A 168 -0.13 -21.44 1.28
CA MET A 168 -0.62 -20.13 0.89
C MET A 168 -1.69 -20.21 -0.21
N LYS A 169 -1.54 -21.10 -1.19
CA LYS A 169 -2.61 -21.35 -2.18
C LYS A 169 -3.89 -21.85 -1.52
N GLY A 170 -3.77 -22.75 -0.53
CA GLY A 170 -4.89 -23.21 0.27
C GLY A 170 -5.56 -22.06 1.04
N GLN A 171 -4.79 -21.23 1.69
CA GLN A 171 -5.28 -20.04 2.42
C GLN A 171 -5.97 -19.04 1.50
N ILE A 172 -5.37 -18.74 0.35
CA ILE A 172 -6.00 -17.85 -0.65
C ILE A 172 -7.33 -18.42 -1.12
N CYS A 173 -7.41 -19.72 -1.41
CA CYS A 173 -8.68 -20.37 -1.77
C CYS A 173 -9.72 -20.21 -0.66
N LEU A 174 -9.36 -20.41 0.61
CA LEU A 174 -10.26 -20.22 1.75
C LEU A 174 -10.76 -18.78 1.84
N LEU A 175 -9.88 -17.79 1.70
CA LEU A 175 -10.23 -16.37 1.76
C LEU A 175 -11.23 -15.96 0.68
N TYR A 176 -11.10 -16.50 -0.54
CA TYR A 176 -11.99 -16.17 -1.66
C TYR A 176 -13.28 -16.99 -1.69
N THR A 177 -13.28 -18.24 -1.16
CA THR A 177 -14.44 -19.13 -1.20
C THR A 177 -15.28 -19.11 0.06
N SER A 178 -14.81 -18.47 1.15
CA SER A 178 -15.62 -18.33 2.36
C SER A 178 -16.90 -17.55 2.09
N PRO A 179 -18.08 -18.03 2.53
CA PRO A 179 -19.34 -17.36 2.27
C PRO A 179 -19.36 -15.95 2.86
N SER A 180 -19.94 -15.02 2.11
CA SER A 180 -20.13 -13.65 2.58
C SER A 180 -21.08 -13.66 3.79
N PRO A 181 -20.85 -12.81 4.83
CA PRO A 181 -21.80 -12.65 5.93
C PRO A 181 -23.21 -12.20 5.52
N ARG A 182 -23.42 -11.87 4.22
CA ARG A 182 -24.73 -11.51 3.67
C ARG A 182 -25.53 -12.71 3.13
N ASP A 183 -24.92 -13.91 3.08
CA ASP A 183 -25.53 -15.12 2.57
C ASP A 183 -26.05 -16.06 3.69
N SER A 184 -26.11 -15.53 4.93
CA SER A 184 -26.65 -16.22 6.12
C SER A 184 -27.80 -15.43 6.75
#